data_c0d648fea60a857d5aabd87466593ede
#
_entry.id   c0d648fea60a857d5aabd87466593ede
#
_cell.length_a   1.000
_cell.length_b   1.000
_cell.length_c   1.000
_cell.angle_alpha   90.00
_cell.angle_beta   90.00
_cell.angle_gamma   90.00
#
_symmetry.space_group_name_H-M   'P 1'
#
loop_
_entity.id
_entity.type
_entity.pdbx_description
1 polymer ?
#
loop_
_entity_poly.entity_id
_entity_poly.type
_entity_poly.pdbx_seq_one_letter_code
_entity_poly.pdbx_strand_id
1 'polypeptide(L)'
;MVNKDQSSLFDREELSTKTVPLAEKLRPENLEELLGQTKLIAENSPLRQMIESGEYHSFILWGPPGSGKTTIAKIIEKNSGYHFIHFSAVLASINDVKAVMKEADYLHRTQNQRSILFIDEIHRFNKSQQDAFLPYVESGAIILIGATTENPSFEVIPALLSRCTVFVLEPLSERDLKIILGRGFKELSLEPDEDIISWMAQNAGGDARRVLNDLELVLPFLKKKPHPKIEELAKFLAKKTMFYDKNREEHYNLISALHKSLRGSDPQAGLYWLARMLE
;
A
#
# COMPACT_ATOMS: atom_id res chain seq x y z
N MET A 1 48.78 3.00 24.07
CA MET A 1 48.72 3.18 22.63
C MET A 1 47.45 2.48 22.14
N VAL A 2 46.37 3.20 22.04
CA VAL A 2 45.06 2.68 21.60
C VAL A 2 44.88 3.09 20.14
N ASN A 3 44.63 2.11 19.32
CA ASN A 3 44.55 2.22 17.86
C ASN A 3 43.41 3.16 17.43
N LYS A 4 43.76 4.19 16.70
CA LYS A 4 42.92 5.26 16.15
C LYS A 4 42.51 4.97 14.70
N ASP A 5 42.05 3.78 14.34
CA ASP A 5 41.74 3.45 12.95
C ASP A 5 40.45 2.66 12.72
N GLN A 6 39.43 2.87 13.59
CA GLN A 6 38.10 2.28 13.33
C GLN A 6 36.94 3.29 13.14
N SER A 7 37.23 4.59 13.03
CA SER A 7 36.24 5.64 12.85
C SER A 7 35.97 6.08 11.41
N SER A 8 36.61 5.49 10.39
CA SER A 8 36.52 5.95 8.99
C SER A 8 35.65 5.08 8.07
N LEU A 9 34.96 4.06 8.59
CA LEU A 9 34.11 3.18 7.79
C LEU A 9 32.64 3.62 7.76
N PHE A 10 32.26 4.58 8.60
CA PHE A 10 30.86 5.10 8.67
C PHE A 10 30.71 6.52 8.12
N ASP A 11 31.79 7.21 7.76
CA ASP A 11 31.77 8.55 7.15
C ASP A 11 31.76 8.53 5.61
N ARG A 12 31.17 7.51 4.99
CA ARG A 12 30.73 7.58 3.59
C ARG A 12 29.27 8.00 3.53
N GLU A 13 28.97 9.16 4.06
CA GLU A 13 27.82 9.97 3.67
C GLU A 13 28.10 10.73 2.36
N GLU A 14 28.37 10.02 1.30
CA GLU A 14 27.88 10.39 -0.02
C GLU A 14 26.80 9.38 -0.40
N LEU A 15 25.74 9.39 0.39
CA LEU A 15 24.46 8.85 0.00
C LEU A 15 24.04 9.57 -1.28
N SER A 16 24.20 8.88 -2.42
CA SER A 16 23.37 9.14 -3.60
C SER A 16 22.00 9.61 -3.08
N THR A 17 21.57 10.79 -3.46
CA THR A 17 20.20 11.29 -3.24
C THR A 17 19.27 10.27 -3.87
N LYS A 18 18.83 9.27 -3.10
CA LYS A 18 17.73 8.39 -3.48
C LYS A 18 16.56 9.32 -3.68
N THR A 19 16.25 9.64 -4.91
CA THR A 19 15.08 10.42 -5.25
C THR A 19 13.89 9.70 -4.67
N VAL A 20 13.18 10.37 -3.73
CA VAL A 20 11.96 9.82 -3.13
C VAL A 20 10.98 9.51 -4.27
N PRO A 21 10.39 8.30 -4.33
CA PRO A 21 9.45 7.94 -5.37
C PRO A 21 8.31 8.96 -5.50
N LEU A 22 7.84 9.22 -6.71
CA LEU A 22 6.78 10.19 -6.99
C LEU A 22 5.49 9.88 -6.21
N ALA A 23 5.16 8.60 -6.09
CA ALA A 23 4.02 8.13 -5.30
C ALA A 23 4.13 8.46 -3.80
N GLU A 24 5.33 8.63 -3.26
CA GLU A 24 5.54 9.06 -1.88
C GLU A 24 5.54 10.57 -1.76
N LYS A 25 6.13 11.28 -2.71
CA LYS A 25 6.12 12.77 -2.75
C LYS A 25 4.73 13.36 -2.87
N LEU A 26 3.87 12.71 -3.67
CA LEU A 26 2.49 13.16 -3.93
C LEU A 26 1.47 12.51 -3.00
N ARG A 27 1.91 11.85 -1.95
CA ARG A 27 1.01 11.23 -0.98
C ARG A 27 0.21 12.34 -0.26
N PRO A 28 -1.12 12.24 -0.24
CA PRO A 28 -1.97 13.16 0.53
C PRO A 28 -1.56 13.24 2.00
N GLU A 29 -1.51 14.44 2.53
CA GLU A 29 -1.16 14.70 3.93
C GLU A 29 -2.38 14.95 4.83
N ASN A 30 -3.54 15.19 4.23
CA ASN A 30 -4.82 15.43 4.89
C ASN A 30 -5.97 14.79 4.09
N LEU A 31 -7.18 14.78 4.68
CA LEU A 31 -8.36 14.17 4.05
C LEU A 31 -8.84 14.94 2.81
N GLU A 32 -8.63 16.26 2.77
CA GLU A 32 -9.05 17.14 1.68
C GLU A 32 -8.26 16.87 0.39
N GLU A 33 -7.04 16.43 0.52
CA GLU A 33 -6.17 16.04 -0.60
C GLU A 33 -6.44 14.63 -1.11
N LEU A 34 -7.09 13.78 -0.27
CA LEU A 34 -7.39 12.40 -0.61
C LEU A 34 -8.46 12.36 -1.70
N LEU A 35 -8.13 11.74 -2.84
CA LEU A 35 -9.04 11.58 -3.95
C LEU A 35 -9.75 10.23 -3.90
N GLY A 36 -10.92 10.20 -4.47
CA GLY A 36 -11.80 9.04 -4.37
C GLY A 36 -12.36 8.86 -2.96
N GLN A 37 -12.84 7.66 -2.64
CA GLN A 37 -13.31 7.27 -1.30
C GLN A 37 -14.39 8.19 -0.72
N THR A 38 -15.18 8.86 -1.57
CA THR A 38 -16.14 9.90 -1.18
C THR A 38 -17.08 9.49 -0.07
N LYS A 39 -17.48 8.22 -0.02
CA LYS A 39 -18.36 7.68 1.04
C LYS A 39 -17.63 7.57 2.39
N LEU A 40 -16.33 7.25 2.37
CA LEU A 40 -15.52 7.08 3.58
C LEU A 40 -15.07 8.40 4.20
N ILE A 41 -14.91 9.45 3.37
CA ILE A 41 -14.44 10.77 3.79
C ILE A 41 -15.54 11.83 3.80
N ALA A 42 -16.81 11.45 3.57
CA ALA A 42 -17.95 12.36 3.71
C ALA A 42 -18.02 12.94 5.13
N GLU A 43 -18.52 14.15 5.30
CA GLU A 43 -18.58 14.88 6.58
C GLU A 43 -19.18 14.05 7.73
N ASN A 44 -20.20 13.23 7.43
CA ASN A 44 -20.87 12.39 8.44
C ASN A 44 -20.38 10.93 8.44
N SER A 45 -19.29 10.61 7.76
CA SER A 45 -18.77 9.25 7.76
C SER A 45 -18.07 8.90 9.07
N PRO A 46 -18.20 7.66 9.57
CA PRO A 46 -17.55 7.26 10.81
C PRO A 46 -16.03 7.42 10.79
N LEU A 47 -15.38 7.16 9.64
CA LEU A 47 -13.94 7.30 9.51
C LEU A 47 -13.51 8.77 9.62
N ARG A 48 -14.22 9.68 8.95
CA ARG A 48 -13.92 11.12 9.03
C ARG A 48 -14.12 11.64 10.45
N GLN A 49 -15.23 11.28 11.09
CA GLN A 49 -15.51 11.68 12.47
C GLN A 49 -14.43 11.21 13.45
N MET A 50 -13.93 9.96 13.30
CA MET A 50 -12.79 9.48 14.10
C MET A 50 -11.52 10.31 13.90
N ILE A 51 -11.22 10.68 12.66
CA ILE A 51 -10.01 11.46 12.34
C ILE A 51 -10.14 12.89 12.89
N GLU A 52 -11.31 13.51 12.79
CA GLU A 52 -11.57 14.88 13.26
C GLU A 52 -11.68 14.96 14.78
N SER A 53 -12.28 13.97 15.44
CA SER A 53 -12.38 13.93 16.91
C SER A 53 -11.09 13.50 17.60
N GLY A 54 -10.20 12.81 16.89
CA GLY A 54 -9.03 12.16 17.48
C GLY A 54 -9.36 10.95 18.37
N GLU A 55 -10.61 10.49 18.36
CA GLU A 55 -11.05 9.32 19.11
C GLU A 55 -11.09 8.10 18.20
N TYR A 56 -10.10 7.23 18.32
CA TYR A 56 -9.95 6.05 17.46
C TYR A 56 -10.39 4.80 18.18
N HIS A 57 -11.02 3.90 17.42
CA HIS A 57 -11.24 2.50 17.74
C HIS A 57 -10.63 1.61 16.65
N SER A 58 -10.49 0.33 16.92
CA SER A 58 -9.86 -0.61 15.97
C SER A 58 -10.69 -0.78 14.71
N PHE A 59 -10.03 -0.80 13.55
CA PHE A 59 -10.66 -0.98 12.26
C PHE A 59 -9.73 -1.62 11.23
N ILE A 60 -10.33 -2.10 10.16
CA ILE A 60 -9.62 -2.69 9.01
C ILE A 60 -9.96 -1.91 7.75
N LEU A 61 -8.94 -1.47 7.03
CA LEU A 61 -9.03 -0.88 5.70
C LEU A 61 -8.91 -2.00 4.65
N TRP A 62 -9.99 -2.30 3.97
CA TRP A 62 -10.01 -3.31 2.92
C TRP A 62 -10.24 -2.69 1.55
N GLY A 63 -9.42 -3.05 0.57
CA GLY A 63 -9.59 -2.58 -0.80
C GLY A 63 -8.38 -2.87 -1.69
N PRO A 64 -8.49 -2.60 -3.00
CA PRO A 64 -7.45 -2.92 -3.97
C PRO A 64 -6.13 -2.16 -3.71
N PRO A 65 -5.02 -2.58 -4.33
CA PRO A 65 -3.77 -1.84 -4.29
C PRO A 65 -3.96 -0.39 -4.76
N GLY A 66 -3.18 0.54 -4.23
CA GLY A 66 -3.20 1.96 -4.62
C GLY A 66 -4.49 2.73 -4.32
N SER A 67 -5.46 2.16 -3.58
CA SER A 67 -6.72 2.80 -3.20
C SER A 67 -6.63 3.83 -2.07
N GLY A 68 -5.46 3.92 -1.39
CA GLY A 68 -5.22 4.90 -0.32
C GLY A 68 -5.18 4.35 1.09
N LYS A 69 -5.21 3.03 1.33
CA LYS A 69 -5.17 2.42 2.68
C LYS A 69 -4.02 2.94 3.55
N THR A 70 -2.80 2.81 3.07
CA THR A 70 -1.59 3.29 3.77
C THR A 70 -1.56 4.83 3.89
N THR A 71 -2.16 5.54 2.93
CA THR A 71 -2.30 7.00 2.98
C THR A 71 -3.20 7.44 4.12
N ILE A 72 -4.37 6.80 4.29
CA ILE A 72 -5.28 7.06 5.42
C ILE A 72 -4.57 6.81 6.75
N ALA A 73 -3.81 5.70 6.87
CA ALA A 73 -3.04 5.41 8.08
C ALA A 73 -2.01 6.51 8.39
N LYS A 74 -1.30 7.03 7.38
CA LYS A 74 -0.35 8.15 7.56
C LYS A 74 -1.02 9.47 7.92
N ILE A 75 -2.21 9.76 7.38
CA ILE A 75 -3.00 10.92 7.78
C ILE A 75 -3.37 10.81 9.27
N ILE A 76 -3.77 9.63 9.73
CA ILE A 76 -4.08 9.37 11.13
C ILE A 76 -2.82 9.51 11.99
N GLU A 77 -1.70 8.95 11.58
CA GLU A 77 -0.41 9.09 12.27
C GLU A 77 -0.06 10.56 12.53
N LYS A 78 -0.18 11.40 11.49
CA LYS A 78 0.15 12.82 11.56
C LYS A 78 -0.78 13.61 12.51
N ASN A 79 -2.04 13.21 12.61
CA ASN A 79 -3.07 13.96 13.31
C ASN A 79 -3.48 13.39 14.68
N SER A 80 -3.12 12.14 15.00
CA SER A 80 -3.68 11.44 16.15
C SER A 80 -3.07 11.81 17.51
N GLY A 81 -1.82 12.25 17.57
CA GLY A 81 -1.10 12.44 18.83
C GLY A 81 -0.85 11.16 19.65
N TYR A 82 -1.26 9.99 19.15
CA TYR A 82 -1.02 8.68 19.77
C TYR A 82 0.41 8.20 19.49
N HIS A 83 0.89 7.27 20.31
CA HIS A 83 2.11 6.52 19.98
C HIS A 83 1.82 5.60 18.79
N PHE A 84 2.31 5.96 17.61
CA PHE A 84 2.01 5.25 16.37
C PHE A 84 3.12 4.26 16.03
N ILE A 85 2.74 2.99 15.82
CA ILE A 85 3.65 1.89 15.56
C ILE A 85 3.33 1.31 14.19
N HIS A 86 4.29 1.38 13.26
CA HIS A 86 4.20 0.71 11.97
C HIS A 86 4.70 -0.73 12.06
N PHE A 87 3.90 -1.67 11.63
CA PHE A 87 4.25 -3.07 11.64
C PHE A 87 4.04 -3.69 10.25
N SER A 88 5.09 -4.30 9.71
CA SER A 88 5.02 -5.02 8.44
C SER A 88 4.81 -6.50 8.69
N ALA A 89 3.66 -7.04 8.27
CA ALA A 89 3.37 -8.46 8.40
C ALA A 89 4.32 -9.35 7.57
N VAL A 90 5.02 -8.78 6.59
CA VAL A 90 5.95 -9.52 5.71
C VAL A 90 7.26 -9.90 6.43
N LEU A 91 7.72 -9.05 7.35
CA LEU A 91 9.04 -9.18 7.98
C LEU A 91 8.98 -9.60 9.46
N ALA A 92 7.81 -9.55 10.06
CA ALA A 92 7.64 -9.67 11.50
C ALA A 92 7.54 -11.11 11.99
N SER A 93 8.37 -11.45 12.96
CA SER A 93 8.24 -12.68 13.72
C SER A 93 7.18 -12.55 14.84
N ILE A 94 6.71 -13.68 15.38
CA ILE A 94 5.81 -13.70 16.55
C ILE A 94 6.45 -13.03 17.78
N ASN A 95 7.77 -13.08 17.91
CA ASN A 95 8.50 -12.46 19.01
C ASN A 95 8.50 -10.93 18.89
N ASP A 96 8.62 -10.39 17.67
CA ASP A 96 8.53 -8.96 17.41
C ASP A 96 7.13 -8.44 17.75
N VAL A 97 6.08 -9.19 17.35
CA VAL A 97 4.70 -8.90 17.75
C VAL A 97 4.58 -8.79 19.26
N LYS A 98 5.04 -9.82 19.99
CA LYS A 98 4.96 -9.84 21.47
C LYS A 98 5.76 -8.73 22.14
N ALA A 99 6.90 -8.33 21.58
CA ALA A 99 7.71 -7.24 22.10
C ALA A 99 6.98 -5.90 22.01
N VAL A 100 6.45 -5.58 20.83
CA VAL A 100 5.67 -4.36 20.58
C VAL A 100 4.41 -4.30 21.45
N MET A 101 3.72 -5.46 21.61
CA MET A 101 2.53 -5.54 22.46
C MET A 101 2.85 -5.24 23.93
N LYS A 102 3.95 -5.76 24.46
CA LYS A 102 4.39 -5.49 25.83
C LYS A 102 4.77 -4.02 26.04
N GLU A 103 5.42 -3.41 25.07
CA GLU A 103 5.75 -1.98 25.09
C GLU A 103 4.50 -1.12 25.14
N ALA A 104 3.53 -1.38 24.27
CA ALA A 104 2.26 -0.66 24.24
C ALA A 104 1.46 -0.82 25.55
N ASP A 105 1.42 -2.03 26.12
CA ASP A 105 0.78 -2.29 27.42
C ASP A 105 1.50 -1.55 28.56
N TYR A 106 2.84 -1.52 28.56
CA TYR A 106 3.62 -0.75 29.52
C TYR A 106 3.30 0.75 29.45
N LEU A 107 3.29 1.33 28.25
CA LEU A 107 2.94 2.75 28.04
C LEU A 107 1.51 3.03 28.51
N HIS A 108 0.58 2.15 28.22
CA HIS A 108 -0.81 2.29 28.65
C HIS A 108 -0.95 2.28 30.17
N ARG A 109 -0.30 1.32 30.88
CA ARG A 109 -0.41 1.17 32.34
C ARG A 109 0.34 2.24 33.11
N THR A 110 1.49 2.69 32.61
CA THR A 110 2.36 3.62 33.35
C THR A 110 2.12 5.08 33.03
N GLN A 111 1.72 5.38 31.80
CA GLN A 111 1.60 6.74 31.30
C GLN A 111 0.17 7.08 30.83
N ASN A 112 -0.76 6.14 30.93
CA ASN A 112 -2.10 6.24 30.35
C ASN A 112 -2.09 6.60 28.84
N GLN A 113 -0.99 6.19 28.15
CA GLN A 113 -0.79 6.46 26.74
C GLN A 113 -1.25 5.26 25.92
N ARG A 114 -2.26 5.45 25.08
CA ARG A 114 -2.72 4.44 24.12
C ARG A 114 -1.84 4.45 22.87
N SER A 115 -1.65 3.28 22.27
CA SER A 115 -0.86 3.13 21.06
C SER A 115 -1.76 2.77 19.86
N ILE A 116 -1.47 3.34 18.71
CA ILE A 116 -2.05 2.90 17.43
C ILE A 116 -1.06 1.94 16.77
N LEU A 117 -1.50 0.74 16.49
CA LEU A 117 -0.73 -0.26 15.74
C LEU A 117 -1.26 -0.35 14.32
N PHE A 118 -0.51 0.15 13.35
CA PHE A 118 -0.82 -0.02 11.94
C PHE A 118 -0.13 -1.26 11.37
N ILE A 119 -0.92 -2.18 10.83
CA ILE A 119 -0.43 -3.42 10.20
C ILE A 119 -0.79 -3.39 8.72
N ASP A 120 0.23 -3.21 7.88
CA ASP A 120 0.06 -3.36 6.43
C ASP A 120 0.05 -4.83 6.05
N GLU A 121 -0.86 -5.22 5.15
CA GLU A 121 -1.09 -6.60 4.70
C GLU A 121 -1.36 -7.59 5.86
N ILE A 122 -2.30 -7.24 6.76
CA ILE A 122 -2.63 -8.04 7.96
C ILE A 122 -2.98 -9.49 7.66
N HIS A 123 -3.47 -9.80 6.44
CA HIS A 123 -3.77 -11.16 5.99
C HIS A 123 -2.53 -12.08 5.93
N ARG A 124 -1.32 -11.52 5.92
CA ARG A 124 -0.07 -12.31 5.94
C ARG A 124 0.28 -12.86 7.32
N PHE A 125 -0.36 -12.37 8.35
CA PHE A 125 -0.23 -12.97 9.69
C PHE A 125 -1.02 -14.26 9.80
N ASN A 126 -0.39 -15.29 10.34
CA ASN A 126 -1.10 -16.53 10.70
C ASN A 126 -2.04 -16.31 11.90
N LYS A 127 -2.94 -17.27 12.15
CA LYS A 127 -3.94 -17.17 13.21
C LYS A 127 -3.33 -16.92 14.59
N SER A 128 -2.21 -17.60 14.93
CA SER A 128 -1.54 -17.42 16.23
C SER A 128 -0.94 -16.03 16.39
N GLN A 129 -0.48 -15.41 15.31
CA GLN A 129 0.00 -14.02 15.34
C GLN A 129 -1.16 -13.05 15.52
N GLN A 130 -2.29 -13.30 14.84
CA GLN A 130 -3.50 -12.47 14.99
C GLN A 130 -4.10 -12.62 16.40
N ASP A 131 -4.14 -13.83 16.97
CA ASP A 131 -4.59 -14.08 18.34
C ASP A 131 -3.76 -13.30 19.38
N ALA A 132 -2.47 -13.08 19.13
CA ALA A 132 -1.60 -12.34 20.03
C ALA A 132 -2.01 -10.87 20.22
N PHE A 133 -2.78 -10.28 19.32
CA PHE A 133 -3.30 -8.90 19.44
C PHE A 133 -4.52 -8.81 20.37
N LEU A 134 -5.33 -9.88 20.48
CA LEU A 134 -6.64 -9.83 21.14
C LEU A 134 -6.60 -9.25 22.56
N PRO A 135 -5.72 -9.71 23.48
CA PRO A 135 -5.72 -9.19 24.85
C PRO A 135 -5.46 -7.68 24.93
N TYR A 136 -4.67 -7.15 24.00
CA TYR A 136 -4.28 -5.73 23.99
C TYR A 136 -5.31 -4.82 23.30
N VAL A 137 -6.04 -5.37 22.31
CA VAL A 137 -7.20 -4.70 21.71
C VAL A 137 -8.36 -4.68 22.69
N GLU A 138 -8.60 -5.77 23.41
CA GLU A 138 -9.65 -5.89 24.45
C GLU A 138 -9.41 -4.97 25.65
N SER A 139 -8.16 -4.85 26.11
CA SER A 139 -7.81 -3.94 27.20
C SER A 139 -7.81 -2.47 26.80
N GLY A 140 -7.87 -2.16 25.49
CA GLY A 140 -7.76 -0.81 24.96
C GLY A 140 -6.33 -0.24 24.98
N ALA A 141 -5.32 -1.03 25.34
CA ALA A 141 -3.92 -0.62 25.28
C ALA A 141 -3.48 -0.33 23.84
N ILE A 142 -4.08 -1.03 22.89
CA ILE A 142 -3.81 -0.88 21.46
C ILE A 142 -5.10 -0.62 20.68
N ILE A 143 -5.01 0.33 19.76
CA ILE A 143 -5.96 0.54 18.68
C ILE A 143 -5.35 -0.08 17.43
N LEU A 144 -5.98 -1.12 16.90
CA LEU A 144 -5.50 -1.81 15.71
C LEU A 144 -6.05 -1.15 14.45
N ILE A 145 -5.17 -0.77 13.53
CA ILE A 145 -5.50 -0.37 12.17
C ILE A 145 -4.90 -1.40 11.23
N GLY A 146 -5.71 -2.31 10.71
CA GLY A 146 -5.29 -3.29 9.71
C GLY A 146 -5.51 -2.78 8.29
N ALA A 147 -4.58 -3.03 7.37
CA ALA A 147 -4.78 -2.83 5.94
C ALA A 147 -4.66 -4.18 5.21
N THR A 148 -5.53 -4.42 4.24
CA THR A 148 -5.51 -5.66 3.45
C THR A 148 -6.09 -5.46 2.06
N THR A 149 -5.57 -6.21 1.10
CA THR A 149 -6.15 -6.36 -0.24
C THR A 149 -7.10 -7.55 -0.33
N GLU A 150 -6.98 -8.50 0.59
CA GLU A 150 -7.78 -9.71 0.64
C GLU A 150 -9.05 -9.50 1.47
N ASN A 151 -10.08 -10.32 1.22
CA ASN A 151 -11.34 -10.21 1.97
C ASN A 151 -11.12 -10.57 3.45
N PRO A 152 -11.31 -9.61 4.37
CA PRO A 152 -11.02 -9.82 5.79
C PRO A 152 -11.88 -10.92 6.42
N SER A 153 -13.05 -11.24 5.87
CA SER A 153 -13.91 -12.32 6.38
C SER A 153 -13.28 -13.70 6.25
N PHE A 154 -12.30 -13.87 5.35
CA PHE A 154 -11.59 -15.15 5.16
C PHE A 154 -10.20 -15.15 5.81
N GLU A 155 -9.57 -14.00 5.87
CA GLU A 155 -8.15 -13.87 6.23
C GLU A 155 -7.92 -13.41 7.67
N VAL A 156 -8.90 -12.70 8.25
CA VAL A 156 -8.80 -12.22 9.62
C VAL A 156 -9.65 -13.09 10.54
N ILE A 157 -9.10 -13.45 11.70
CA ILE A 157 -9.81 -14.30 12.66
C ILE A 157 -11.11 -13.65 13.14
N PRO A 158 -12.20 -14.41 13.32
CA PRO A 158 -13.50 -13.87 13.74
C PRO A 158 -13.45 -13.09 15.05
N ALA A 159 -12.61 -13.51 16.00
CA ALA A 159 -12.42 -12.83 17.28
C ALA A 159 -11.88 -11.41 17.11
N LEU A 160 -10.99 -11.17 16.14
CA LEU A 160 -10.45 -9.84 15.85
C LEU A 160 -11.45 -9.01 15.03
N LEU A 161 -12.12 -9.63 14.05
CA LEU A 161 -13.13 -8.96 13.24
C LEU A 161 -14.31 -8.44 14.08
N SER A 162 -14.74 -9.17 15.11
CA SER A 162 -15.83 -8.72 15.98
C SER A 162 -15.49 -7.46 16.80
N ARG A 163 -14.22 -7.08 16.86
CA ARG A 163 -13.70 -5.91 17.58
C ARG A 163 -13.24 -4.77 16.66
N CYS A 164 -13.34 -4.98 15.35
CA CYS A 164 -12.90 -4.02 14.35
C CYS A 164 -14.05 -3.63 13.42
N THR A 165 -14.14 -2.34 13.12
CA THR A 165 -15.00 -1.89 12.02
C THR A 165 -14.27 -2.13 10.70
N VAL A 166 -14.96 -2.63 9.68
CA VAL A 166 -14.36 -2.79 8.34
C VAL A 166 -14.76 -1.63 7.45
N PHE A 167 -13.78 -0.88 6.96
CA PHE A 167 -13.94 0.16 5.96
C PHE A 167 -13.51 -0.36 4.60
N VAL A 168 -14.41 -0.32 3.63
CA VAL A 168 -14.17 -0.79 2.27
C VAL A 168 -13.76 0.37 1.39
N LEU A 169 -12.56 0.27 0.80
CA LEU A 169 -12.05 1.24 -0.17
C LEU A 169 -12.35 0.74 -1.59
N GLU A 170 -12.84 1.62 -2.41
CA GLU A 170 -13.09 1.37 -3.82
C GLU A 170 -11.84 1.67 -4.68
N PRO A 171 -11.69 1.06 -5.87
CA PRO A 171 -10.68 1.49 -6.83
C PRO A 171 -10.89 2.98 -7.16
N LEU A 172 -9.82 3.71 -7.40
CA LEU A 172 -9.94 5.10 -7.82
C LEU A 172 -10.58 5.20 -9.21
N SER A 173 -11.41 6.22 -9.40
CA SER A 173 -12.01 6.48 -10.71
C SER A 173 -10.96 7.00 -11.71
N GLU A 174 -11.24 6.86 -13.00
CA GLU A 174 -10.40 7.44 -14.05
C GLU A 174 -10.22 8.96 -13.85
N ARG A 175 -11.28 9.66 -13.39
CA ARG A 175 -11.23 11.09 -13.07
C ARG A 175 -10.24 11.39 -11.95
N ASP A 176 -10.25 10.60 -10.88
CA ASP A 176 -9.33 10.76 -9.75
C ASP A 176 -7.89 10.53 -10.19
N LEU A 177 -7.65 9.49 -10.99
CA LEU A 177 -6.33 9.18 -11.53
C LEU A 177 -5.80 10.26 -12.47
N LYS A 178 -6.66 10.91 -13.29
CA LYS A 178 -6.28 12.06 -14.11
C LYS A 178 -5.81 13.23 -13.25
N ILE A 179 -6.50 13.51 -12.14
CA ILE A 179 -6.09 14.57 -11.21
C ILE A 179 -4.73 14.22 -10.58
N ILE A 180 -4.53 12.98 -10.16
CA ILE A 180 -3.26 12.50 -9.59
C ILE A 180 -2.13 12.64 -10.62
N LEU A 181 -2.36 12.22 -11.85
CA LEU A 181 -1.39 12.38 -12.94
C LEU A 181 -1.07 13.84 -13.20
N GLY A 182 -2.07 14.72 -13.25
CA GLY A 182 -1.85 16.16 -13.40
C GLY A 182 -0.94 16.75 -12.31
N ARG A 183 -1.12 16.32 -11.05
CA ARG A 183 -0.20 16.65 -9.96
C ARG A 183 1.21 16.08 -10.22
N GLY A 184 1.31 14.85 -10.75
CA GLY A 184 2.56 14.20 -11.10
C GLY A 184 3.33 14.92 -12.21
N PHE A 185 2.66 15.31 -13.29
CA PHE A 185 3.24 16.11 -14.37
C PHE A 185 3.79 17.43 -13.86
N LYS A 186 3.02 18.13 -13.01
CA LYS A 186 3.44 19.39 -12.37
C LYS A 186 4.68 19.21 -11.50
N GLU A 187 4.72 18.18 -10.65
CA GLU A 187 5.87 17.89 -9.77
C GLU A 187 7.13 17.58 -10.57
N LEU A 188 6.98 16.94 -11.72
CA LEU A 188 8.09 16.60 -12.63
C LEU A 188 8.46 17.74 -13.58
N SER A 189 7.80 18.90 -13.49
CA SER A 189 7.97 20.05 -14.40
C SER A 189 7.78 19.68 -15.87
N LEU A 190 6.79 18.82 -16.15
CA LEU A 190 6.37 18.44 -17.49
C LEU A 190 5.07 19.18 -17.85
N GLU A 191 4.91 19.52 -19.13
CA GLU A 191 3.63 19.99 -19.63
C GLU A 191 2.62 18.84 -19.70
N PRO A 192 1.39 19.01 -19.14
CA PRO A 192 0.36 17.98 -19.19
C PRO A 192 -0.07 17.73 -20.64
N ASP A 193 -0.11 16.46 -21.02
CA ASP A 193 -0.70 16.00 -22.29
C ASP A 193 -1.96 15.20 -21.94
N GLU A 194 -3.12 15.74 -22.31
CA GLU A 194 -4.42 15.18 -21.93
C GLU A 194 -4.65 13.78 -22.51
N ASP A 195 -4.13 13.49 -23.71
CA ASP A 195 -4.27 12.17 -24.33
C ASP A 195 -3.43 11.14 -23.58
N ILE A 196 -2.21 11.52 -23.18
CA ILE A 196 -1.32 10.67 -22.37
C ILE A 196 -1.92 10.44 -21.01
N ILE A 197 -2.39 11.48 -20.33
CA ILE A 197 -3.03 11.39 -19.02
C ILE A 197 -4.24 10.48 -19.08
N SER A 198 -5.10 10.65 -20.07
CA SER A 198 -6.30 9.84 -20.26
C SER A 198 -5.95 8.37 -20.46
N TRP A 199 -5.01 8.10 -21.36
CA TRP A 199 -4.56 6.75 -21.66
C TRP A 199 -3.92 6.07 -20.43
N MET A 200 -3.05 6.77 -19.69
CA MET A 200 -2.43 6.22 -18.47
C MET A 200 -3.46 5.93 -17.38
N ALA A 201 -4.43 6.82 -17.16
CA ALA A 201 -5.49 6.65 -16.18
C ALA A 201 -6.37 5.42 -16.49
N GLN A 202 -6.75 5.21 -17.77
CA GLN A 202 -7.52 4.05 -18.21
C GLN A 202 -6.79 2.72 -17.99
N ASN A 203 -5.47 2.71 -18.17
CA ASN A 203 -4.67 1.49 -18.04
C ASN A 203 -4.19 1.18 -16.62
N ALA A 204 -4.40 2.10 -15.66
CA ALA A 204 -3.94 1.91 -14.28
C ALA A 204 -4.83 1.01 -13.43
N GLY A 205 -6.06 0.71 -13.86
CA GLY A 205 -6.97 -0.18 -13.13
C GLY A 205 -7.40 0.34 -11.74
N GLY A 206 -7.43 1.66 -11.52
CA GLY A 206 -7.81 2.27 -10.25
C GLY A 206 -6.67 2.38 -9.22
N ASP A 207 -5.43 2.08 -9.59
CA ASP A 207 -4.26 2.09 -8.71
C ASP A 207 -3.43 3.37 -8.88
N ALA A 208 -3.47 4.26 -7.86
CA ALA A 208 -2.70 5.51 -7.86
C ALA A 208 -1.19 5.28 -7.81
N ARG A 209 -0.71 4.25 -7.11
CA ARG A 209 0.72 3.94 -7.01
C ARG A 209 1.25 3.49 -8.36
N ARG A 210 0.50 2.61 -9.03
CA ARG A 210 0.85 2.11 -10.36
C ARG A 210 0.96 3.26 -11.36
N VAL A 211 -0.04 4.13 -11.45
CA VAL A 211 -0.05 5.22 -12.42
C VAL A 211 1.09 6.22 -12.23
N LEU A 212 1.46 6.50 -10.96
CA LEU A 212 2.60 7.37 -10.65
C LEU A 212 3.94 6.70 -10.93
N ASN A 213 4.07 5.40 -10.66
CA ASN A 213 5.25 4.63 -11.04
C ASN A 213 5.41 4.55 -12.56
N ASP A 214 4.32 4.36 -13.29
CA ASP A 214 4.34 4.36 -14.75
C ASP A 214 4.77 5.73 -15.29
N LEU A 215 4.33 6.84 -14.67
CA LEU A 215 4.75 8.19 -15.02
C LEU A 215 6.26 8.40 -14.77
N GLU A 216 6.78 7.98 -13.62
CA GLU A 216 8.23 8.01 -13.36
C GLU A 216 9.02 7.20 -14.38
N LEU A 217 8.47 6.04 -14.76
CA LEU A 217 9.10 5.13 -15.69
C LEU A 217 9.21 5.73 -17.10
N VAL A 218 8.20 6.46 -17.55
CA VAL A 218 8.19 7.12 -18.87
C VAL A 218 8.87 8.49 -18.86
N LEU A 219 9.21 9.05 -17.70
CA LEU A 219 9.85 10.36 -17.57
C LEU A 219 11.06 10.58 -18.49
N PRO A 220 12.07 9.65 -18.58
CA PRO A 220 13.20 9.85 -19.46
C PRO A 220 12.80 9.88 -20.94
N PHE A 221 11.71 9.21 -21.29
CA PHE A 221 11.17 9.21 -22.65
C PHE A 221 10.45 10.51 -22.95
N LEU A 222 9.59 11.00 -22.05
CA LEU A 222 8.86 12.26 -22.19
C LEU A 222 9.83 13.47 -22.25
N LYS A 223 10.91 13.46 -21.49
CA LYS A 223 11.96 14.51 -21.57
C LYS A 223 12.64 14.59 -22.96
N LYS A 224 12.76 13.48 -23.66
CA LYS A 224 13.34 13.42 -25.00
C LYS A 224 12.32 13.75 -26.10
N LYS A 225 11.07 13.37 -25.89
CA LYS A 225 9.96 13.55 -26.83
C LYS A 225 8.71 13.96 -26.02
N PRO A 226 8.44 15.27 -25.87
CA PRO A 226 7.35 15.77 -25.01
C PRO A 226 5.96 15.31 -25.42
N HIS A 227 5.69 15.14 -26.73
CA HIS A 227 4.41 14.69 -27.28
C HIS A 227 4.58 13.41 -28.09
N PRO A 228 4.81 12.25 -27.43
CA PRO A 228 4.91 10.99 -28.15
C PRO A 228 3.52 10.48 -28.54
N LYS A 229 3.47 9.61 -29.55
CA LYS A 229 2.24 8.86 -29.84
C LYS A 229 1.99 7.83 -28.72
N ILE A 230 0.72 7.59 -28.44
CA ILE A 230 0.30 6.62 -27.40
C ILE A 230 0.88 5.23 -27.66
N GLU A 231 0.94 4.80 -28.95
CA GLU A 231 1.51 3.49 -29.30
C GLU A 231 3.01 3.37 -28.96
N GLU A 232 3.73 4.49 -29.01
CA GLU A 232 5.15 4.52 -28.63
C GLU A 232 5.33 4.37 -27.13
N LEU A 233 4.50 5.07 -26.33
CA LEU A 233 4.46 4.94 -24.87
C LEU A 233 4.03 3.53 -24.45
N ALA A 234 2.99 2.98 -25.07
CA ALA A 234 2.52 1.62 -24.81
C ALA A 234 3.64 0.60 -25.04
N LYS A 235 4.34 0.69 -26.18
CA LYS A 235 5.49 -0.18 -26.49
C LYS A 235 6.65 -0.01 -25.51
N PHE A 236 6.89 1.23 -25.05
CA PHE A 236 7.96 1.50 -24.08
C PHE A 236 7.64 0.90 -22.72
N LEU A 237 6.42 1.06 -22.21
CA LEU A 237 5.96 0.47 -20.96
C LEU A 237 5.91 -1.05 -21.05
N ALA A 238 5.32 -1.63 -22.09
CA ALA A 238 5.28 -3.08 -22.29
C ALA A 238 6.69 -3.69 -22.33
N LYS A 239 7.63 -3.08 -23.03
CA LYS A 239 9.02 -3.53 -23.08
C LYS A 239 9.70 -3.49 -21.71
N LYS A 240 9.46 -2.45 -20.89
CA LYS A 240 10.02 -2.34 -19.55
C LYS A 240 9.34 -3.30 -18.55
N THR A 241 8.03 -3.49 -18.66
CA THR A 241 7.30 -4.47 -17.84
C THR A 241 7.81 -5.89 -18.12
N MET A 242 8.05 -6.24 -19.39
CA MET A 242 8.66 -7.54 -19.75
C MET A 242 10.10 -7.71 -19.20
N PHE A 243 10.88 -6.63 -19.07
CA PHE A 243 12.21 -6.71 -18.44
C PHE A 243 12.15 -6.86 -16.91
N TYR A 244 11.11 -6.32 -16.26
CA TYR A 244 10.87 -6.46 -14.81
C TYR A 244 10.27 -7.82 -14.47
N ASP A 245 9.37 -8.33 -15.32
CA ASP A 245 8.66 -9.62 -15.16
C ASP A 245 9.54 -10.86 -15.48
N LYS A 246 10.69 -10.68 -16.11
CA LYS A 246 11.67 -11.77 -16.24
C LYS A 246 12.16 -12.33 -14.91
N ASN A 247 11.79 -11.70 -13.79
CA ASN A 247 12.11 -12.10 -12.43
C ASN A 247 10.88 -12.58 -11.62
N ARG A 248 10.10 -13.56 -12.10
CA ARG A 248 9.43 -14.57 -11.26
C ARG A 248 7.94 -14.50 -10.92
N GLU A 249 7.19 -13.42 -10.93
CA GLU A 249 5.82 -13.50 -10.39
C GLU A 249 4.75 -13.97 -11.40
N GLU A 250 4.75 -13.46 -12.62
CA GLU A 250 3.75 -13.87 -13.61
C GLU A 250 3.93 -15.33 -14.05
N HIS A 251 5.17 -15.77 -14.23
CA HIS A 251 5.46 -17.15 -14.59
C HIS A 251 5.00 -18.14 -13.50
N TYR A 252 5.18 -17.80 -12.22
CA TYR A 252 4.66 -18.58 -11.09
C TYR A 252 3.14 -18.56 -11.02
N ASN A 253 2.50 -17.43 -11.31
CA ASN A 253 1.04 -17.31 -11.34
C ASN A 253 0.42 -18.14 -12.46
N LEU A 254 0.99 -18.09 -13.65
CA LEU A 254 0.57 -18.92 -14.80
C LEU A 254 0.75 -20.42 -14.50
N ILE A 255 1.90 -20.84 -13.95
CA ILE A 255 2.14 -22.21 -13.52
C ILE A 255 1.14 -22.63 -12.44
N SER A 256 0.90 -21.77 -11.45
CA SER A 256 -0.06 -22.04 -10.36
C SER A 256 -1.48 -22.18 -10.89
N ALA A 257 -1.90 -21.31 -11.82
CA ALA A 257 -3.21 -21.37 -12.46
C ALA A 257 -3.38 -22.64 -13.29
N LEU A 258 -2.36 -23.02 -14.08
CA LEU A 258 -2.34 -24.28 -14.82
C LEU A 258 -2.44 -25.49 -13.88
N HIS A 259 -1.64 -25.53 -12.82
CA HIS A 259 -1.70 -26.61 -11.82
C HIS A 259 -3.05 -26.72 -11.12
N LYS A 260 -3.69 -25.57 -10.78
CA LYS A 260 -5.05 -25.55 -10.19
C LYS A 260 -6.09 -26.10 -11.18
N SER A 261 -6.00 -25.72 -12.46
CA SER A 261 -6.89 -26.22 -13.51
C SER A 261 -6.75 -27.74 -13.70
N LEU A 262 -5.51 -28.25 -13.72
CA LEU A 262 -5.24 -29.68 -13.81
C LEU A 262 -5.77 -30.45 -12.59
N ARG A 263 -5.58 -29.94 -11.37
CA ARG A 263 -6.12 -30.54 -10.15
C ARG A 263 -7.64 -30.49 -10.09
N GLY A 264 -8.25 -29.42 -10.65
CA GLY A 264 -9.69 -29.27 -10.77
C GLY A 264 -10.31 -30.09 -11.90
N SER A 265 -9.49 -30.84 -12.68
CA SER A 265 -9.93 -31.59 -13.87
C SER A 265 -10.70 -30.73 -14.87
N ASP A 266 -10.29 -29.45 -15.04
CA ASP A 266 -10.85 -28.54 -16.01
C ASP A 266 -9.93 -28.44 -17.24
N PRO A 267 -10.22 -29.23 -18.33
CA PRO A 267 -9.37 -29.26 -19.50
C PRO A 267 -9.39 -27.95 -20.30
N GLN A 268 -10.47 -27.18 -20.26
CA GLN A 268 -10.57 -25.90 -20.99
C GLN A 268 -9.71 -24.84 -20.33
N ALA A 269 -9.80 -24.69 -19.00
CA ALA A 269 -8.94 -23.79 -18.25
C ALA A 269 -7.46 -24.23 -18.35
N GLY A 270 -7.18 -25.53 -18.32
CA GLY A 270 -5.82 -26.05 -18.50
C GLY A 270 -5.20 -25.69 -19.86
N LEU A 271 -5.95 -25.84 -20.95
CA LEU A 271 -5.50 -25.44 -22.29
C LEU A 271 -5.33 -23.91 -22.41
N TYR A 272 -6.23 -23.13 -21.82
CA TYR A 272 -6.11 -21.68 -21.82
C TYR A 272 -4.81 -21.20 -21.12
N TRP A 273 -4.53 -21.70 -19.91
CA TRP A 273 -3.34 -21.30 -19.18
C TRP A 273 -2.04 -21.81 -19.83
N LEU A 274 -2.09 -23.00 -20.46
CA LEU A 274 -0.96 -23.52 -21.23
C LEU A 274 -0.67 -22.63 -22.45
N ALA A 275 -1.70 -22.23 -23.20
CA ALA A 275 -1.54 -21.33 -24.34
C ALA A 275 -0.92 -19.97 -23.91
N ARG A 276 -1.39 -19.39 -22.79
CA ARG A 276 -0.83 -18.16 -22.22
C ARG A 276 0.62 -18.28 -21.74
N MET A 277 1.08 -19.49 -21.41
CA MET A 277 2.48 -19.74 -21.04
C MET A 277 3.40 -19.86 -22.27
N LEU A 278 2.84 -20.17 -23.44
CA LEU A 278 3.58 -20.34 -24.69
C LEU A 278 3.67 -19.03 -25.50
N GLU A 279 2.82 -18.03 -25.20
CA GLU A 279 2.92 -16.65 -25.71
C GLU A 279 4.03 -15.86 -25.00
#